data_05255feb061e1247b8bcbe889d9fbf65
#
_entry.id   05255feb061e1247b8bcbe889d9fbf65
#
_cell.length_a   1.000
_cell.length_b   1.000
_cell.length_c   1.000
_cell.angle_alpha   90.00
_cell.angle_beta   90.00
_cell.angle_gamma   90.00
#
_symmetry.space_group_name_H-M   'P 1'
#
loop_
_entity.id
_entity.type
_entity.pdbx_description
1 polymer ?
#
loop_
_entity_poly.entity_id
_entity_poly.type
_entity_poly.pdbx_seq_one_letter_code
_entity_poly.pdbx_strand_id
1 'polypeptide(L)'
;MVGEQQLRSATEHLARARHEQSSLSLGNNLSAAKLSLDVLERRPRDVSAQRIYNFSVARVVEDGERANLQPWREPSNIACGQERFRLAAPRPVDAEHDPSRYDLLPIDTLKASGQFFKTRFSVGGIGAPLVAVGRSENRQFREQYKLRRIYAPATAIIRFSEQRARLEFVDPLNVERVTVGGRTFPLAIDLATPTATLIARERPERLGLSRMLNPQKFADTAGLTQLQPYDPARTPVVFVHGLQETPASWAPMVNSLRDDPWIRKNYQFWFYSYPSGYPYPYSAALFRRDLDGIKRLFPNHKRVVLIGHSMGGMICRFDGHRRRRQSLARSLFHRPRPNAAIGRDAQNGRRIPLV
;
A
#
# COMPACT_ATOMS: atom_id res chain seq x y z
N MET A 1 -22.33 -1.12 35.04
CA MET A 1 -22.09 0.20 35.69
C MET A 1 -20.72 0.80 35.34
N VAL A 2 -19.56 0.22 35.74
CA VAL A 2 -18.24 0.85 35.46
C VAL A 2 -17.96 1.03 33.98
N GLY A 3 -18.21 0.04 33.10
CA GLY A 3 -17.97 0.14 31.68
C GLY A 3 -18.87 1.15 30.96
N GLU A 4 -20.11 1.31 31.38
CA GLU A 4 -21.04 2.32 30.82
C GLU A 4 -20.62 3.74 31.19
N GLN A 5 -20.15 3.93 32.41
CA GLN A 5 -19.61 5.22 32.83
C GLN A 5 -18.34 5.57 32.03
N GLN A 6 -17.45 4.61 31.81
CA GLN A 6 -16.26 4.81 30.97
C GLN A 6 -16.63 5.17 29.52
N LEU A 7 -17.63 4.51 28.91
CA LEU A 7 -18.09 4.85 27.55
C LEU A 7 -18.76 6.22 27.50
N ARG A 8 -19.52 6.61 28.52
CA ARG A 8 -20.09 7.93 28.62
C ARG A 8 -18.98 8.99 28.69
N SER A 9 -17.99 8.81 29.56
CA SER A 9 -16.83 9.72 29.65
C SER A 9 -16.03 9.75 28.34
N ALA A 10 -15.82 8.62 27.67
CA ALA A 10 -15.18 8.58 26.36
C ALA A 10 -15.96 9.40 25.30
N THR A 11 -17.29 9.30 25.31
CA THR A 11 -18.16 10.10 24.41
C THR A 11 -18.08 11.58 24.71
N GLU A 12 -17.99 11.98 25.99
CA GLU A 12 -17.79 13.38 26.39
C GLU A 12 -16.46 13.94 25.89
N HIS A 13 -15.38 13.15 25.98
CA HIS A 13 -14.08 13.52 25.39
C HIS A 13 -14.18 13.73 23.89
N LEU A 14 -14.86 12.84 23.16
CA LEU A 14 -15.08 13.02 21.72
C LEU A 14 -15.93 14.27 21.40
N ALA A 15 -16.92 14.60 22.21
CA ALA A 15 -17.71 15.80 22.05
C ALA A 15 -16.85 17.06 22.23
N ARG A 16 -15.98 17.10 23.23
CA ARG A 16 -15.04 18.21 23.45
C ARG A 16 -14.04 18.32 22.30
N ALA A 17 -13.45 17.21 21.85
CA ALA A 17 -12.48 17.18 20.76
C ALA A 17 -13.00 17.86 19.47
N ARG A 18 -14.31 17.82 19.20
CA ARG A 18 -14.92 18.42 18.00
C ARG A 18 -14.85 19.95 17.98
N HIS A 19 -14.77 20.59 19.13
CA HIS A 19 -14.83 22.03 19.31
C HIS A 19 -13.49 22.66 19.68
N GLU A 20 -12.44 21.85 19.81
CA GLU A 20 -11.13 22.28 20.31
C GLU A 20 -10.08 22.33 19.18
N GLN A 21 -9.00 23.10 19.44
CA GLN A 21 -7.84 23.16 18.56
C GLN A 21 -6.98 21.89 18.66
N SER A 22 -6.18 21.62 17.65
CA SER A 22 -5.49 20.36 17.39
C SER A 22 -4.81 19.69 18.59
N SER A 23 -4.18 20.42 19.52
CA SER A 23 -3.49 19.81 20.66
C SER A 23 -4.44 19.32 21.75
N LEU A 24 -5.51 20.07 22.06
CA LEU A 24 -6.54 19.69 23.01
C LEU A 24 -7.44 18.59 22.45
N SER A 25 -7.78 18.70 21.15
CA SER A 25 -8.48 17.64 20.43
C SER A 25 -7.74 16.33 20.47
N LEU A 26 -6.42 16.34 20.21
CA LEU A 26 -5.56 15.15 20.27
C LEU A 26 -5.56 14.50 21.65
N GLY A 27 -5.46 15.30 22.74
CA GLY A 27 -5.53 14.81 24.10
C GLY A 27 -6.86 14.15 24.44
N ASN A 28 -7.98 14.79 24.06
CA ASN A 28 -9.31 14.22 24.26
C ASN A 28 -9.52 12.93 23.45
N ASN A 29 -9.02 12.86 22.23
CA ASN A 29 -9.10 11.64 21.42
C ASN A 29 -8.26 10.50 22.01
N LEU A 30 -7.09 10.79 22.61
CA LEU A 30 -6.29 9.79 23.33
C LEU A 30 -7.00 9.28 24.59
N SER A 31 -7.62 10.15 25.39
CA SER A 31 -8.40 9.75 26.56
C SER A 31 -9.60 8.88 26.17
N ALA A 32 -10.34 9.27 25.11
CA ALA A 32 -11.46 8.46 24.62
C ALA A 32 -11.00 7.08 24.11
N ALA A 33 -9.88 7.00 23.39
CA ALA A 33 -9.30 5.73 22.95
C ALA A 33 -8.91 4.83 24.13
N LYS A 34 -8.27 5.39 25.17
CA LYS A 34 -7.86 4.66 26.37
C LYS A 34 -9.07 4.10 27.12
N LEU A 35 -10.05 4.94 27.44
CA LEU A 35 -11.26 4.53 28.17
C LEU A 35 -12.05 3.45 27.43
N SER A 36 -12.17 3.57 26.11
CA SER A 36 -12.85 2.54 25.29
C SER A 36 -12.06 1.25 25.20
N LEU A 37 -10.72 1.30 25.19
CA LEU A 37 -9.88 0.11 25.25
C LEU A 37 -10.02 -0.62 26.59
N ASP A 38 -10.04 0.09 27.71
CA ASP A 38 -10.28 -0.48 29.04
C ASP A 38 -11.61 -1.25 29.13
N VAL A 39 -12.64 -0.77 28.41
CA VAL A 39 -13.91 -1.50 28.29
C VAL A 39 -13.74 -2.75 27.43
N LEU A 40 -13.03 -2.67 26.30
CA LEU A 40 -12.79 -3.81 25.40
C LEU A 40 -11.96 -4.91 26.06
N GLU A 41 -11.04 -4.59 26.96
CA GLU A 41 -10.29 -5.58 27.73
C GLU A 41 -11.19 -6.44 28.60
N ARG A 42 -12.24 -5.84 29.17
CA ARG A 42 -13.23 -6.54 30.00
C ARG A 42 -14.35 -7.15 29.18
N ARG A 43 -14.80 -6.46 28.13
CA ARG A 43 -15.90 -6.83 27.24
C ARG A 43 -15.45 -6.82 25.77
N PRO A 44 -14.71 -7.85 25.30
CA PRO A 44 -14.08 -7.83 23.95
C PRO A 44 -15.07 -7.74 22.79
N ARG A 45 -16.36 -7.98 23.03
CA ARG A 45 -17.43 -7.90 22.00
C ARG A 45 -18.28 -6.64 22.11
N ASP A 46 -17.89 -5.66 22.92
CA ASP A 46 -18.63 -4.40 23.04
C ASP A 46 -18.45 -3.54 21.78
N VAL A 47 -19.50 -3.53 20.95
CA VAL A 47 -19.51 -2.83 19.66
C VAL A 47 -19.38 -1.31 19.84
N SER A 48 -19.95 -0.75 20.90
CA SER A 48 -19.88 0.69 21.17
C SER A 48 -18.45 1.10 21.57
N ALA A 49 -17.83 0.33 22.45
CA ALA A 49 -16.43 0.53 22.82
C ALA A 49 -15.50 0.44 21.60
N GLN A 50 -15.71 -0.57 20.75
CA GLN A 50 -14.93 -0.75 19.53
C GLN A 50 -15.08 0.43 18.56
N ARG A 51 -16.29 0.91 18.36
CA ARG A 51 -16.54 2.09 17.50
C ARG A 51 -15.89 3.36 18.03
N ILE A 52 -15.99 3.61 19.35
CA ILE A 52 -15.36 4.75 20.01
C ILE A 52 -13.84 4.67 19.87
N TYR A 53 -13.25 3.50 20.17
CA TYR A 53 -11.81 3.29 20.00
C TYR A 53 -11.34 3.57 18.57
N ASN A 54 -11.98 2.94 17.59
CA ASN A 54 -11.60 3.07 16.18
C ASN A 54 -11.70 4.52 15.70
N PHE A 55 -12.79 5.20 16.05
CA PHE A 55 -13.00 6.61 15.73
C PHE A 55 -11.94 7.52 16.40
N SER A 56 -11.68 7.30 17.69
CA SER A 56 -10.68 8.07 18.44
C SER A 56 -9.29 7.92 17.83
N VAL A 57 -8.89 6.68 17.49
CA VAL A 57 -7.60 6.40 16.82
C VAL A 57 -7.50 7.10 15.46
N ALA A 58 -8.60 7.12 14.68
CA ALA A 58 -8.66 7.84 13.41
C ALA A 58 -8.41 9.35 13.61
N ARG A 59 -9.05 9.95 14.62
CA ARG A 59 -8.87 11.38 14.93
C ARG A 59 -7.46 11.67 15.47
N VAL A 60 -6.86 10.78 16.26
CA VAL A 60 -5.46 10.95 16.70
C VAL A 60 -4.51 11.01 15.51
N VAL A 61 -4.71 10.16 14.48
CA VAL A 61 -3.91 10.23 13.25
C VAL A 61 -4.15 11.55 12.52
N GLU A 62 -5.41 11.96 12.35
CA GLU A 62 -5.76 13.20 11.64
C GLU A 62 -5.22 14.45 12.34
N ASP A 63 -5.39 14.54 13.66
CA ASP A 63 -4.89 15.67 14.46
C ASP A 63 -3.35 15.69 14.49
N GLY A 64 -2.72 14.51 14.55
CA GLY A 64 -1.27 14.37 14.45
C GLY A 64 -0.72 14.86 13.12
N GLU A 65 -1.36 14.53 12.01
CA GLU A 65 -1.01 15.04 10.68
C GLU A 65 -1.18 16.58 10.61
N ARG A 66 -2.29 17.12 11.11
CA ARG A 66 -2.53 18.58 11.15
C ARG A 66 -1.49 19.32 11.99
N ALA A 67 -1.07 18.74 13.11
CA ALA A 67 -0.05 19.29 13.99
C ALA A 67 1.39 18.97 13.53
N ASN A 68 1.55 18.31 12.39
CA ASN A 68 2.85 17.86 11.84
C ASN A 68 3.69 17.04 12.85
N LEU A 69 3.01 16.23 13.68
CA LEU A 69 3.68 15.36 14.65
C LEU A 69 4.32 14.16 13.96
N GLN A 70 5.50 13.79 14.40
CA GLN A 70 6.24 12.62 13.89
C GLN A 70 6.65 11.70 15.04
N PRO A 71 5.69 11.01 15.69
CA PRO A 71 5.93 10.21 16.89
C PRO A 71 6.89 9.02 16.66
N TRP A 72 7.15 8.65 15.41
CA TRP A 72 8.19 7.68 15.01
C TRP A 72 9.61 8.24 15.01
N ARG A 73 9.77 9.57 15.01
CA ARG A 73 11.07 10.25 15.15
C ARG A 73 11.29 10.71 16.57
N GLU A 74 10.32 11.43 17.12
CA GLU A 74 10.40 12.02 18.44
C GLU A 74 9.06 11.90 19.18
N PRO A 75 9.02 11.31 20.41
CA PRO A 75 7.82 11.26 21.20
C PRO A 75 7.29 12.63 21.57
N SER A 76 5.97 12.81 21.51
CA SER A 76 5.28 14.05 21.82
C SER A 76 4.52 13.93 23.14
N ASN A 77 4.63 14.93 24.02
CA ASN A 77 3.88 15.00 25.27
C ASN A 77 2.54 15.72 25.02
N ILE A 78 1.44 15.02 25.23
CA ILE A 78 0.08 15.49 24.99
C ILE A 78 -0.65 15.55 26.31
N ALA A 79 -1.27 16.69 26.64
CA ALA A 79 -2.06 16.89 27.85
C ALA A 79 -3.56 16.81 27.53
N CYS A 80 -4.33 16.23 28.47
CA CYS A 80 -5.79 16.25 28.51
C CYS A 80 -6.27 16.46 29.95
N GLY A 81 -6.55 17.69 30.33
CA GLY A 81 -6.83 18.02 31.71
C GLY A 81 -5.66 17.65 32.63
N GLN A 82 -5.91 16.74 33.59
CA GLN A 82 -4.86 16.21 34.48
C GLN A 82 -4.10 15.00 33.87
N GLU A 83 -4.65 14.35 32.86
CA GLU A 83 -3.98 13.26 32.16
C GLU A 83 -2.87 13.79 31.25
N ARG A 84 -1.80 13.01 31.18
CA ARG A 84 -0.67 13.28 30.27
C ARG A 84 -0.34 12.00 29.50
N PHE A 85 -0.20 12.14 28.17
CA PHE A 85 0.18 11.05 27.30
C PHE A 85 1.52 11.34 26.64
N ARG A 86 2.42 10.36 26.67
CA ARG A 86 3.61 10.38 25.83
C ARG A 86 3.30 9.58 24.56
N LEU A 87 2.92 10.29 23.49
CA LEU A 87 2.64 9.69 22.20
C LEU A 87 3.95 9.37 21.49
N ALA A 88 4.14 8.09 21.16
CA ALA A 88 5.31 7.58 20.44
C ALA A 88 4.86 6.54 19.40
N ALA A 89 5.70 6.30 18.40
CA ALA A 89 5.51 5.22 17.44
C ALA A 89 6.82 4.46 17.21
N PRO A 90 6.77 3.19 16.77
CA PRO A 90 7.97 2.47 16.36
C PRO A 90 8.69 3.21 15.23
N ARG A 91 10.01 3.14 15.21
CA ARG A 91 10.78 3.60 14.05
C ARG A 91 10.45 2.71 12.85
N PRO A 92 10.32 3.29 11.65
CA PRO A 92 10.07 2.51 10.46
C PRO A 92 11.22 1.53 10.19
N VAL A 93 10.89 0.33 9.75
CA VAL A 93 11.88 -0.74 9.44
C VAL A 93 12.67 -0.44 8.16
N ASP A 94 12.07 0.30 7.24
CA ASP A 94 12.68 0.74 5.99
C ASP A 94 12.02 2.02 5.47
N ALA A 95 12.58 2.55 4.37
CA ALA A 95 12.08 3.79 3.77
C ALA A 95 10.68 3.64 3.14
N GLU A 96 10.26 2.45 2.70
CA GLU A 96 8.93 2.23 2.10
C GLU A 96 7.83 2.23 3.16
N HIS A 97 8.16 1.90 4.41
CA HIS A 97 7.25 1.89 5.55
C HIS A 97 7.39 3.12 6.46
N ASP A 98 8.16 4.15 6.03
CA ASP A 98 8.27 5.41 6.78
C ASP A 98 6.98 6.23 6.63
N PRO A 99 6.19 6.43 7.72
CA PRO A 99 4.95 7.17 7.66
C PRO A 99 5.11 8.61 7.16
N SER A 100 6.28 9.24 7.33
CA SER A 100 6.55 10.60 6.84
C SER A 100 6.49 10.72 5.31
N ARG A 101 6.52 9.62 4.59
CA ARG A 101 6.41 9.58 3.12
C ARG A 101 4.97 9.52 2.61
N TYR A 102 3.99 9.46 3.51
CA TYR A 102 2.58 9.29 3.18
C TYR A 102 1.72 10.38 3.82
N ASP A 103 0.64 10.74 3.14
CA ASP A 103 -0.53 11.37 3.76
C ASP A 103 -1.41 10.26 4.28
N LEU A 104 -1.65 10.21 5.59
CA LEU A 104 -2.40 9.16 6.26
C LEU A 104 -3.85 9.61 6.44
N LEU A 105 -4.74 9.12 5.59
CA LEU A 105 -6.12 9.58 5.52
C LEU A 105 -7.06 8.55 6.15
N PRO A 106 -7.77 8.88 7.27
CA PRO A 106 -8.81 8.02 7.79
C PRO A 106 -9.92 7.76 6.76
N ILE A 107 -10.37 6.51 6.64
CA ILE A 107 -11.36 6.13 5.62
C ILE A 107 -12.73 6.77 5.85
N ASP A 108 -13.08 7.10 7.09
CA ASP A 108 -14.34 7.73 7.45
C ASP A 108 -14.43 9.20 6.98
N THR A 109 -13.31 9.83 6.67
CA THR A 109 -13.23 11.16 6.05
C THR A 109 -13.33 11.13 4.52
N LEU A 110 -13.24 9.95 3.92
CA LEU A 110 -13.21 9.74 2.48
C LEU A 110 -14.57 9.28 1.96
N LYS A 111 -15.10 9.98 0.95
CA LYS A 111 -16.32 9.56 0.24
C LYS A 111 -15.94 8.56 -0.86
N ALA A 112 -15.88 7.27 -0.52
CA ALA A 112 -15.76 6.20 -1.51
C ALA A 112 -17.14 5.93 -2.13
N SER A 113 -17.43 6.51 -3.28
CA SER A 113 -18.66 6.28 -4.03
C SER A 113 -18.37 6.17 -5.52
N GLY A 114 -19.13 5.34 -6.24
CA GLY A 114 -19.04 5.20 -7.70
C GLY A 114 -19.42 3.81 -8.18
N GLN A 115 -19.69 3.69 -9.49
CA GLN A 115 -20.14 2.45 -10.12
C GLN A 115 -19.15 1.27 -10.00
N PHE A 116 -17.86 1.56 -9.72
CA PHE A 116 -16.80 0.55 -9.58
C PHE A 116 -16.70 -0.02 -8.16
N PHE A 117 -17.51 0.45 -7.19
CA PHE A 117 -17.45 0.06 -5.77
C PHE A 117 -18.77 -0.52 -5.25
N LYS A 118 -19.42 -1.37 -6.04
CA LYS A 118 -20.64 -2.08 -5.63
C LYS A 118 -20.37 -3.08 -4.50
N THR A 119 -19.19 -3.63 -4.43
CA THR A 119 -18.72 -4.53 -3.36
C THR A 119 -17.59 -3.85 -2.61
N ARG A 120 -17.78 -3.66 -1.30
CA ARG A 120 -16.77 -3.09 -0.41
C ARG A 120 -16.25 -4.21 0.48
N PHE A 121 -14.99 -4.59 0.29
CA PHE A 121 -14.35 -5.49 1.23
C PHE A 121 -13.90 -4.70 2.45
N SER A 122 -14.61 -4.90 3.56
CA SER A 122 -14.22 -4.39 4.86
C SER A 122 -14.46 -5.46 5.92
N VAL A 123 -13.48 -5.67 6.77
CA VAL A 123 -13.58 -6.54 7.94
C VAL A 123 -13.72 -5.67 9.17
N GLY A 124 -14.79 -5.91 9.95
CA GLY A 124 -14.94 -5.28 11.26
C GLY A 124 -13.89 -5.79 12.23
N GLY A 125 -13.32 -4.89 13.01
CA GLY A 125 -12.26 -5.22 13.95
C GLY A 125 -11.80 -4.00 14.74
N ILE A 126 -10.67 -4.13 15.44
CA ILE A 126 -10.06 -3.04 16.20
C ILE A 126 -9.08 -2.25 15.33
N GLY A 127 -9.02 -0.94 15.55
CA GLY A 127 -8.13 -0.01 14.85
C GLY A 127 -8.86 0.88 13.85
N ALA A 128 -8.17 1.89 13.36
CA ALA A 128 -8.67 2.85 12.37
C ALA A 128 -8.09 2.52 10.99
N PRO A 129 -8.89 2.02 10.04
CA PRO A 129 -8.43 1.85 8.67
C PRO A 129 -8.12 3.20 8.01
N LEU A 130 -7.01 3.25 7.28
CA LEU A 130 -6.46 4.43 6.62
C LEU A 130 -6.15 4.13 5.16
N VAL A 131 -6.10 5.20 4.36
CA VAL A 131 -5.43 5.21 3.07
C VAL A 131 -4.10 5.95 3.21
N ALA A 132 -3.00 5.25 3.04
CA ALA A 132 -1.68 5.84 2.96
C ALA A 132 -1.41 6.26 1.50
N VAL A 133 -1.38 7.58 1.26
CA VAL A 133 -1.12 8.16 -0.07
C VAL A 133 0.31 8.65 -0.13
N GLY A 134 1.13 8.07 -0.98
CA GLY A 134 2.54 8.45 -1.13
C GLY A 134 2.70 9.92 -1.50
N ARG A 135 3.50 10.66 -0.71
CA ARG A 135 3.85 12.06 -0.97
C ARG A 135 4.77 12.19 -2.18
N SER A 136 4.58 13.25 -2.91
CA SER A 136 5.27 13.52 -4.19
C SER A 136 6.75 13.89 -4.05
N GLU A 137 7.24 14.15 -2.84
CA GLU A 137 8.50 14.85 -2.58
C GLU A 137 9.80 14.06 -2.85
N ASN A 138 9.72 12.75 -3.06
CA ASN A 138 10.89 11.94 -3.41
C ASN A 138 10.95 11.65 -4.91
N ARG A 139 10.84 12.71 -5.71
CA ARG A 139 10.69 12.64 -7.16
C ARG A 139 11.93 12.14 -7.91
N GLN A 140 13.15 12.51 -7.50
CA GLN A 140 14.33 12.34 -8.36
C GLN A 140 14.61 10.92 -8.84
N PHE A 141 14.42 9.90 -8.01
CA PHE A 141 14.66 8.51 -8.42
C PHE A 141 13.42 7.83 -9.03
N ARG A 142 12.22 8.18 -8.55
CA ARG A 142 10.95 7.62 -9.05
C ARG A 142 10.44 8.33 -10.31
N GLU A 143 10.79 9.60 -10.53
CA GLU A 143 10.45 10.35 -11.74
C GLU A 143 11.10 9.78 -12.99
N GLN A 144 12.33 9.28 -12.88
CA GLN A 144 13.01 8.64 -14.01
C GLN A 144 12.23 7.43 -14.56
N TYR A 145 11.47 6.73 -13.72
CA TYR A 145 10.69 5.55 -14.08
C TYR A 145 9.18 5.78 -14.04
N LYS A 146 8.73 7.04 -13.83
CA LYS A 146 7.32 7.43 -13.76
C LYS A 146 6.47 6.53 -12.84
N LEU A 147 7.05 6.02 -11.75
CA LEU A 147 6.29 5.36 -10.70
C LEU A 147 5.44 6.40 -9.99
N ARG A 148 4.12 6.32 -10.20
CA ARG A 148 3.17 7.26 -9.64
C ARG A 148 2.92 6.99 -8.16
N ARG A 149 2.08 7.84 -7.55
CA ARG A 149 1.71 7.75 -6.14
C ARG A 149 1.29 6.35 -5.74
N ILE A 150 1.67 5.95 -4.52
CA ILE A 150 1.20 4.73 -3.89
C ILE A 150 -0.11 5.04 -3.18
N TYR A 151 -1.10 4.15 -3.27
CA TYR A 151 -2.34 4.19 -2.53
C TYR A 151 -2.47 2.86 -1.78
N ALA A 152 -1.97 2.83 -0.55
CA ALA A 152 -1.88 1.61 0.23
C ALA A 152 -2.90 1.59 1.37
N PRO A 153 -3.46 0.41 1.73
CA PRO A 153 -4.21 0.26 2.97
C PRO A 153 -3.26 0.24 4.16
N ALA A 154 -3.67 0.83 5.26
CA ALA A 154 -3.03 0.71 6.56
C ALA A 154 -4.10 0.71 7.64
N THR A 155 -3.81 0.18 8.82
CA THR A 155 -4.69 0.31 9.98
C THR A 155 -3.89 0.83 11.17
N ALA A 156 -4.31 1.97 11.71
CA ALA A 156 -3.72 2.51 12.93
C ALA A 156 -4.31 1.86 14.17
N ILE A 157 -3.46 1.53 15.14
CA ILE A 157 -3.85 1.11 16.48
C ILE A 157 -3.05 1.89 17.51
N ILE A 158 -3.60 2.05 18.72
CA ILE A 158 -2.89 2.67 19.85
C ILE A 158 -2.89 1.67 21.01
N ARG A 159 -1.69 1.40 21.52
CA ARG A 159 -1.51 0.63 22.75
C ARG A 159 -1.21 1.58 23.88
N PHE A 160 -1.88 1.37 25.01
CA PHE A 160 -1.63 2.16 26.20
C PHE A 160 -0.89 1.34 27.25
N SER A 161 0.07 1.98 27.92
CA SER A 161 0.78 1.46 29.10
C SER A 161 1.05 2.65 30.01
N GLU A 162 0.34 2.75 31.11
CA GLU A 162 0.34 3.91 32.02
C GLU A 162 0.09 5.22 31.24
N GLN A 163 1.08 6.10 31.18
CA GLN A 163 1.02 7.39 30.45
C GLN A 163 1.56 7.29 29.00
N ARG A 164 1.99 6.11 28.55
CA ARG A 164 2.53 5.93 27.22
C ARG A 164 1.40 5.52 26.25
N ALA A 165 1.28 6.27 25.18
CA ALA A 165 0.42 5.95 24.04
C ALA A 165 1.31 5.60 22.84
N ARG A 166 1.32 4.32 22.42
CA ARG A 166 2.12 3.84 21.29
C ARG A 166 1.23 3.67 20.09
N LEU A 167 1.38 4.58 19.12
CA LEU A 167 0.72 4.52 17.82
C LEU A 167 1.47 3.55 16.91
N GLU A 168 0.77 2.60 16.31
CA GLU A 168 1.33 1.63 15.37
C GLU A 168 0.51 1.62 14.08
N PHE A 169 1.19 1.57 12.93
CA PHE A 169 0.57 1.37 11.63
C PHE A 169 0.77 -0.08 11.21
N VAL A 170 -0.33 -0.81 11.09
CA VAL A 170 -0.35 -2.24 10.77
C VAL A 170 -0.72 -2.41 9.31
N ASP A 171 0.04 -3.25 8.58
CA ASP A 171 -0.31 -3.63 7.21
C ASP A 171 -1.42 -4.68 7.21
N PRO A 172 -2.66 -4.34 6.78
CA PRO A 172 -3.78 -5.25 6.76
C PRO A 172 -3.68 -6.31 5.65
N LEU A 173 -2.69 -6.20 4.76
CA LEU A 173 -2.41 -7.23 3.77
C LEU A 173 -1.63 -8.41 4.36
N ASN A 174 -0.95 -8.20 5.49
CA ASN A 174 -0.12 -9.20 6.16
C ASN A 174 -0.68 -9.64 7.52
N VAL A 175 -1.46 -8.77 8.18
CA VAL A 175 -1.92 -8.97 9.55
C VAL A 175 -3.44 -8.92 9.61
N GLU A 176 -4.07 -10.00 10.05
CA GLU A 176 -5.53 -10.10 10.21
C GLU A 176 -5.98 -9.95 11.67
N ARG A 177 -5.07 -10.10 12.62
CA ARG A 177 -5.36 -10.02 14.06
C ARG A 177 -4.25 -9.31 14.80
N VAL A 178 -4.65 -8.54 15.82
CA VAL A 178 -3.70 -7.80 16.67
C VAL A 178 -4.04 -8.00 18.16
N THR A 179 -3.00 -7.99 19.00
CA THR A 179 -3.18 -8.01 20.45
C THR A 179 -3.07 -6.60 21.00
N VAL A 180 -4.12 -6.08 21.62
CA VAL A 180 -4.18 -4.77 22.24
C VAL A 180 -4.78 -4.95 23.65
N GLY A 181 -4.22 -4.31 24.68
CA GLY A 181 -4.69 -4.45 26.05
C GLY A 181 -4.74 -5.91 26.55
N GLY A 182 -3.73 -6.72 26.19
CA GLY A 182 -3.68 -8.13 26.58
C GLY A 182 -4.69 -9.05 25.86
N ARG A 183 -5.53 -8.52 24.96
CA ARG A 183 -6.54 -9.28 24.20
C ARG A 183 -6.27 -9.28 22.71
N THR A 184 -6.58 -10.41 22.04
CA THR A 184 -6.42 -10.54 20.58
C THR A 184 -7.75 -10.30 19.90
N PHE A 185 -7.77 -9.31 19.00
CA PHE A 185 -8.93 -8.90 18.21
C PHE A 185 -8.69 -9.12 16.71
N PRO A 186 -9.73 -9.29 15.89
CA PRO A 186 -9.64 -9.06 14.46
C PRO A 186 -9.17 -7.63 14.20
N LEU A 187 -8.31 -7.43 13.20
CA LEU A 187 -7.92 -6.09 12.74
C LEU A 187 -9.06 -5.48 11.91
N ALA A 188 -9.33 -4.20 12.08
CA ALA A 188 -10.22 -3.48 11.18
C ALA A 188 -9.52 -3.29 9.82
N ILE A 189 -10.13 -3.78 8.73
CA ILE A 189 -9.52 -3.80 7.39
C ILE A 189 -10.47 -3.13 6.39
N ASP A 190 -9.94 -2.26 5.53
CA ASP A 190 -10.61 -1.77 4.33
C ASP A 190 -9.61 -1.77 3.16
N LEU A 191 -9.80 -2.68 2.21
CA LEU A 191 -8.95 -2.82 1.02
C LEU A 191 -9.53 -2.14 -0.22
N ALA A 192 -10.81 -1.75 -0.19
CA ALA A 192 -11.49 -1.12 -1.31
C ALA A 192 -11.23 0.40 -1.38
N THR A 193 -11.21 1.07 -0.23
CA THR A 193 -11.08 2.54 -0.17
C THR A 193 -9.76 3.07 -0.76
N PRO A 194 -8.58 2.42 -0.62
CA PRO A 194 -7.37 2.86 -1.31
C PRO A 194 -7.53 2.91 -2.84
N THR A 195 -8.13 1.88 -3.44
CA THR A 195 -8.40 1.84 -4.88
C THR A 195 -9.44 2.92 -5.28
N ALA A 196 -10.47 3.13 -4.44
CA ALA A 196 -11.45 4.20 -4.64
C ALA A 196 -10.82 5.58 -4.61
N THR A 197 -9.91 5.81 -3.66
CA THR A 197 -9.19 7.08 -3.52
C THR A 197 -8.27 7.34 -4.71
N LEU A 198 -7.58 6.31 -5.20
CA LEU A 198 -6.81 6.39 -6.44
C LEU A 198 -7.70 6.86 -7.60
N ILE A 199 -8.84 6.20 -7.84
CA ILE A 199 -9.75 6.53 -8.93
C ILE A 199 -10.32 7.94 -8.77
N ALA A 200 -10.76 8.32 -7.58
CA ALA A 200 -11.32 9.63 -7.32
C ALA A 200 -10.32 10.77 -7.52
N ARG A 201 -9.07 10.59 -7.09
CA ARG A 201 -8.02 11.62 -7.19
C ARG A 201 -7.40 11.72 -8.57
N GLU A 202 -7.15 10.60 -9.23
CA GLU A 202 -6.56 10.55 -10.57
C GLU A 202 -7.62 10.76 -11.67
N ARG A 203 -8.93 10.68 -11.35
CA ARG A 203 -10.09 10.83 -12.25
C ARG A 203 -9.90 10.16 -13.61
N PRO A 204 -9.38 8.94 -13.66
CA PRO A 204 -9.00 8.30 -14.91
C PRO A 204 -10.18 8.09 -15.84
N GLU A 205 -11.40 7.83 -15.31
CA GLU A 205 -12.62 7.56 -16.10
C GLU A 205 -13.05 8.75 -16.98
N ARG A 206 -12.79 10.00 -16.53
CA ARG A 206 -13.12 11.21 -17.30
C ARG A 206 -12.15 11.51 -18.42
N LEU A 207 -11.00 10.88 -18.42
CA LEU A 207 -9.90 11.17 -19.35
C LEU A 207 -9.78 10.15 -20.49
N GLY A 208 -10.53 9.04 -20.48
CA GLY A 208 -10.38 7.96 -21.45
C GLY A 208 -10.49 8.43 -22.90
N LEU A 209 -11.58 9.12 -23.25
CA LEU A 209 -11.78 9.64 -24.59
C LEU A 209 -10.78 10.76 -24.94
N SER A 210 -10.52 11.68 -24.02
CA SER A 210 -9.56 12.77 -24.21
C SER A 210 -8.14 12.24 -24.42
N ARG A 211 -7.74 11.20 -23.70
CA ARG A 211 -6.44 10.51 -23.86
C ARG A 211 -6.31 9.79 -25.19
N MET A 212 -7.43 9.33 -25.75
CA MET A 212 -7.44 8.73 -27.08
C MET A 212 -7.31 9.79 -28.17
N LEU A 213 -8.08 10.88 -28.09
CA LEU A 213 -8.11 11.93 -29.12
C LEU A 213 -6.86 12.82 -29.11
N ASN A 214 -6.28 13.09 -27.95
CA ASN A 214 -5.12 13.97 -27.74
C ASN A 214 -4.03 13.28 -26.89
N PRO A 215 -3.44 12.17 -27.35
CA PRO A 215 -2.52 11.38 -26.54
C PRO A 215 -1.26 12.14 -26.10
N GLN A 216 -0.78 13.09 -26.91
CA GLN A 216 0.41 13.90 -26.62
C GLN A 216 0.23 14.77 -25.38
N LYS A 217 -0.97 15.37 -25.19
CA LYS A 217 -1.30 16.16 -24.01
C LYS A 217 -1.20 15.35 -22.71
N PHE A 218 -1.35 14.04 -22.80
CA PHE A 218 -1.36 13.11 -21.67
C PHE A 218 -0.12 12.20 -21.62
N ALA A 219 0.92 12.51 -22.39
CA ALA A 219 2.15 11.70 -22.43
C ALA A 219 2.76 11.46 -21.03
N ASP A 220 2.72 12.49 -20.17
CA ASP A 220 3.23 12.42 -18.80
C ASP A 220 2.33 11.62 -17.87
N THR A 221 1.14 11.22 -18.32
CA THR A 221 0.24 10.38 -17.53
C THR A 221 0.52 8.89 -17.68
N ALA A 222 1.40 8.47 -18.58
CA ALA A 222 1.83 7.08 -18.69
C ALA A 222 2.72 6.68 -17.52
N GLY A 223 2.51 5.47 -16.97
CA GLY A 223 3.34 4.94 -15.90
C GLY A 223 2.63 3.90 -15.05
N LEU A 224 3.38 3.34 -14.11
CA LEU A 224 2.93 2.34 -13.16
C LEU A 224 2.47 2.99 -11.86
N THR A 225 1.33 2.53 -11.33
CA THR A 225 0.79 2.90 -10.03
C THR A 225 0.69 1.66 -9.15
N GLN A 226 1.20 1.74 -7.94
CA GLN A 226 1.19 0.67 -6.97
C GLN A 226 0.03 0.85 -5.99
N LEU A 227 -0.61 -0.26 -5.58
CA LEU A 227 -1.65 -0.26 -4.55
C LEU A 227 -1.12 -0.61 -3.16
N GLN A 228 0.19 -0.77 -3.03
CA GLN A 228 0.91 -1.07 -1.78
C GLN A 228 2.39 -0.80 -1.97
N PRO A 229 3.17 -0.62 -0.88
CA PRO A 229 4.63 -0.64 -0.92
C PRO A 229 5.13 -1.94 -1.57
N TYR A 230 6.28 -1.86 -2.24
CA TYR A 230 6.87 -3.05 -2.87
C TYR A 230 7.29 -4.08 -1.82
N ASP A 231 6.87 -5.32 -2.03
CA ASP A 231 7.25 -6.47 -1.20
C ASP A 231 7.99 -7.52 -2.08
N PRO A 232 9.27 -7.81 -1.83
CA PRO A 232 10.02 -8.80 -2.60
C PRO A 232 9.50 -10.24 -2.44
N ALA A 233 8.76 -10.52 -1.37
CA ALA A 233 8.14 -11.83 -1.15
C ALA A 233 6.90 -12.06 -2.02
N ARG A 234 6.31 -11.00 -2.63
CA ARG A 234 5.09 -11.06 -3.44
C ARG A 234 5.39 -10.98 -4.93
N THR A 235 4.59 -11.68 -5.72
CA THR A 235 4.66 -11.64 -7.18
C THR A 235 3.94 -10.39 -7.70
N PRO A 236 4.62 -9.49 -8.45
CA PRO A 236 3.97 -8.35 -9.07
C PRO A 236 2.99 -8.76 -10.16
N VAL A 237 1.76 -8.25 -10.13
CA VAL A 237 0.74 -8.40 -11.17
C VAL A 237 0.44 -7.03 -11.73
N VAL A 238 0.71 -6.82 -13.01
CA VAL A 238 0.49 -5.54 -13.71
C VAL A 238 -0.75 -5.65 -14.59
N PHE A 239 -1.73 -4.81 -14.32
CA PHE A 239 -2.96 -4.70 -15.11
C PHE A 239 -2.80 -3.61 -16.17
N VAL A 240 -3.07 -3.94 -17.43
CA VAL A 240 -2.96 -3.05 -18.60
C VAL A 240 -4.33 -2.91 -19.26
N HIS A 241 -4.89 -1.72 -19.21
CA HIS A 241 -6.24 -1.44 -19.71
C HIS A 241 -6.33 -1.42 -21.25
N GLY A 242 -7.55 -1.47 -21.79
CA GLY A 242 -7.84 -1.46 -23.21
C GLY A 242 -7.92 -0.04 -23.81
N LEU A 243 -8.37 0.00 -25.09
CA LEU A 243 -8.65 1.25 -25.79
C LEU A 243 -9.82 1.98 -25.08
N GLN A 244 -9.71 3.31 -24.95
CA GLN A 244 -10.69 4.17 -24.24
C GLN A 244 -10.92 3.83 -22.76
N GLU A 245 -10.23 2.84 -22.25
CA GLU A 245 -10.28 2.47 -20.83
C GLU A 245 -9.22 3.19 -20.00
N THR A 246 -9.27 2.95 -18.72
CA THR A 246 -8.36 3.49 -17.72
C THR A 246 -8.10 2.42 -16.67
N PRO A 247 -7.10 2.58 -15.78
CA PRO A 247 -6.88 1.66 -14.66
C PRO A 247 -8.12 1.38 -13.81
N ALA A 248 -9.11 2.28 -13.79
CA ALA A 248 -10.34 2.10 -13.02
C ALA A 248 -11.17 0.89 -13.45
N SER A 249 -11.09 0.47 -14.73
CA SER A 249 -11.80 -0.71 -15.22
C SER A 249 -11.41 -2.01 -14.51
N TRP A 250 -10.22 -2.05 -13.92
CA TRP A 250 -9.70 -3.19 -13.17
C TRP A 250 -10.11 -3.24 -11.70
N ALA A 251 -10.68 -2.14 -11.15
CA ALA A 251 -10.98 -2.03 -9.73
C ALA A 251 -11.90 -3.16 -9.19
N PRO A 252 -13.00 -3.56 -9.88
CA PRO A 252 -13.84 -4.66 -9.41
C PRO A 252 -13.07 -5.98 -9.30
N MET A 253 -12.25 -6.30 -10.30
CA MET A 253 -11.45 -7.53 -10.31
C MET A 253 -10.40 -7.53 -9.21
N VAL A 254 -9.68 -6.43 -9.04
CA VAL A 254 -8.64 -6.31 -8.01
C VAL A 254 -9.23 -6.38 -6.60
N ASN A 255 -10.39 -5.75 -6.38
CA ASN A 255 -11.10 -5.85 -5.11
C ASN A 255 -11.49 -7.31 -4.82
N SER A 256 -12.07 -8.03 -5.79
CA SER A 256 -12.41 -9.45 -5.61
C SER A 256 -11.19 -10.33 -5.38
N LEU A 257 -10.08 -10.09 -6.08
CA LEU A 257 -8.84 -10.84 -5.86
C LEU A 257 -8.25 -10.60 -4.46
N ARG A 258 -8.40 -9.38 -3.93
CA ARG A 258 -7.94 -9.04 -2.58
C ARG A 258 -8.78 -9.64 -1.46
N ASP A 259 -9.97 -10.13 -1.76
CA ASP A 259 -10.81 -10.85 -0.78
C ASP A 259 -10.18 -12.19 -0.39
N ASP A 260 -9.41 -12.81 -1.29
CA ASP A 260 -8.73 -14.07 -1.02
C ASP A 260 -7.42 -13.84 -0.23
N PRO A 261 -7.29 -14.39 1.01
CA PRO A 261 -6.10 -14.24 1.84
C PRO A 261 -4.83 -14.80 1.20
N TRP A 262 -4.95 -15.89 0.44
CA TRP A 262 -3.81 -16.50 -0.24
C TRP A 262 -3.29 -15.59 -1.35
N ILE A 263 -4.19 -14.96 -2.13
CA ILE A 263 -3.83 -13.99 -3.16
C ILE A 263 -3.18 -12.77 -2.52
N ARG A 264 -3.76 -12.22 -1.44
CA ARG A 264 -3.17 -11.08 -0.72
C ARG A 264 -1.75 -11.37 -0.24
N LYS A 265 -1.49 -12.58 0.25
CA LYS A 265 -0.18 -12.98 0.78
C LYS A 265 0.87 -13.16 -0.31
N ASN A 266 0.49 -13.60 -1.51
CA ASN A 266 1.42 -14.03 -2.55
C ASN A 266 1.60 -13.05 -3.70
N TYR A 267 0.66 -12.09 -3.88
CA TYR A 267 0.65 -11.15 -5.00
C TYR A 267 0.57 -9.70 -4.54
N GLN A 268 1.12 -8.81 -5.38
CA GLN A 268 1.00 -7.36 -5.25
C GLN A 268 0.51 -6.78 -6.57
N PHE A 269 -0.42 -5.81 -6.51
CA PHE A 269 -1.14 -5.34 -7.67
C PHE A 269 -0.69 -3.96 -8.10
N TRP A 270 -0.43 -3.82 -9.40
CA TRP A 270 0.01 -2.60 -10.03
C TRP A 270 -0.85 -2.32 -11.24
N PHE A 271 -1.09 -1.05 -11.53
CA PHE A 271 -1.79 -0.61 -12.72
C PHE A 271 -0.83 0.12 -13.66
N TYR A 272 -0.89 -0.22 -14.93
CA TYR A 272 -0.25 0.55 -15.97
C TYR A 272 -1.28 1.47 -16.63
N SER A 273 -1.05 2.78 -16.55
CA SER A 273 -1.82 3.82 -17.22
C SER A 273 -1.06 4.28 -18.44
N TYR A 274 -1.74 4.48 -19.57
CA TYR A 274 -1.18 5.04 -20.78
C TYR A 274 -2.24 5.76 -21.63
N PRO A 275 -1.86 6.77 -22.45
CA PRO A 275 -2.77 7.37 -23.42
C PRO A 275 -3.09 6.38 -24.54
N SER A 276 -4.32 5.89 -24.60
CA SER A 276 -4.72 4.83 -25.54
C SER A 276 -4.83 5.27 -27.00
N GLY A 277 -4.67 6.56 -27.29
CA GLY A 277 -4.59 7.10 -28.66
C GLY A 277 -3.23 6.94 -29.33
N TYR A 278 -2.20 6.54 -28.61
CA TYR A 278 -0.92 6.20 -29.21
C TYR A 278 -0.99 4.88 -29.99
N PRO A 279 -0.23 4.74 -31.08
CA PRO A 279 -0.05 3.44 -31.72
C PRO A 279 0.41 2.40 -30.70
N TYR A 280 -0.21 1.21 -30.71
CA TYR A 280 0.10 0.17 -29.70
C TYR A 280 1.58 -0.25 -29.64
N PRO A 281 2.38 -0.22 -30.74
CA PRO A 281 3.81 -0.52 -30.67
C PRO A 281 4.58 0.53 -29.85
N TYR A 282 4.19 1.80 -29.94
CA TYR A 282 4.76 2.88 -29.14
C TYR A 282 4.40 2.74 -27.67
N SER A 283 3.12 2.49 -27.37
CA SER A 283 2.66 2.20 -25.99
C SER A 283 3.37 0.98 -25.40
N ALA A 284 3.62 -0.06 -26.22
CA ALA A 284 4.39 -1.23 -25.79
C ALA A 284 5.87 -0.91 -25.50
N ALA A 285 6.46 0.04 -26.25
CA ALA A 285 7.83 0.49 -25.99
C ALA A 285 7.94 1.28 -24.67
N LEU A 286 6.96 2.16 -24.39
CA LEU A 286 6.86 2.86 -23.10
C LEU A 286 6.67 1.89 -21.95
N PHE A 287 5.75 0.93 -22.09
CA PHE A 287 5.49 -0.09 -21.07
C PHE A 287 6.75 -0.91 -20.75
N ARG A 288 7.50 -1.31 -21.77
CA ARG A 288 8.77 -2.03 -21.61
C ARG A 288 9.80 -1.22 -20.83
N ARG A 289 9.95 0.05 -21.16
CA ARG A 289 10.83 0.96 -20.40
C ARG A 289 10.48 0.96 -18.93
N ASP A 290 9.19 1.04 -18.60
CA ASP A 290 8.71 1.08 -17.22
C ASP A 290 8.88 -0.30 -16.51
N LEU A 291 8.69 -1.42 -17.23
CA LEU A 291 9.00 -2.76 -16.71
C LEU A 291 10.51 -2.97 -16.48
N ASP A 292 11.36 -2.40 -17.33
CA ASP A 292 12.81 -2.43 -17.10
C ASP A 292 13.23 -1.52 -15.94
N GLY A 293 12.44 -0.47 -15.66
CA GLY A 293 12.55 0.33 -14.43
C GLY A 293 12.29 -0.48 -13.17
N ILE A 294 11.28 -1.35 -13.16
CA ILE A 294 11.00 -2.27 -12.04
C ILE A 294 12.22 -3.12 -11.73
N LYS A 295 12.88 -3.70 -12.74
CA LYS A 295 14.06 -4.55 -12.53
C LYS A 295 15.25 -3.79 -11.93
N ARG A 296 15.41 -2.51 -12.25
CA ARG A 296 16.47 -1.67 -11.70
C ARG A 296 16.18 -1.23 -10.28
N LEU A 297 14.91 -0.87 -10.00
CA LEU A 297 14.48 -0.46 -8.65
C LEU A 297 14.40 -1.63 -7.69
N PHE A 298 14.00 -2.80 -8.19
CA PHE A 298 13.76 -4.00 -7.40
C PHE A 298 14.47 -5.21 -8.02
N PRO A 299 15.79 -5.31 -7.92
CA PRO A 299 16.58 -6.35 -8.62
C PRO A 299 16.18 -7.77 -8.25
N ASN A 300 15.67 -7.99 -7.03
CA ASN A 300 15.25 -9.29 -6.51
C ASN A 300 13.75 -9.56 -6.71
N HIS A 301 13.08 -8.85 -7.64
CA HIS A 301 11.66 -9.07 -7.88
C HIS A 301 11.37 -10.46 -8.46
N LYS A 302 10.26 -11.07 -8.04
CA LYS A 302 9.72 -12.28 -8.67
C LYS A 302 9.28 -11.97 -10.11
N ARG A 303 9.03 -13.01 -10.90
CA ARG A 303 8.53 -12.85 -12.28
C ARG A 303 7.24 -12.03 -12.26
N VAL A 304 7.20 -10.99 -13.10
CA VAL A 304 6.01 -10.14 -13.25
C VAL A 304 4.94 -10.87 -14.05
N VAL A 305 3.73 -10.90 -13.53
CA VAL A 305 2.53 -11.37 -14.24
C VAL A 305 1.89 -10.16 -14.94
N LEU A 306 1.58 -10.30 -16.22
CA LEU A 306 0.92 -9.26 -17.01
C LEU A 306 -0.49 -9.70 -17.34
N ILE A 307 -1.47 -8.85 -17.02
CA ILE A 307 -2.89 -9.04 -17.34
C ILE A 307 -3.34 -7.85 -18.18
N GLY A 308 -3.69 -8.10 -19.44
CA GLY A 308 -4.11 -7.07 -20.38
C GLY A 308 -5.48 -7.34 -20.96
N HIS A 309 -6.32 -6.30 -21.05
CA HIS A 309 -7.61 -6.34 -21.73
C HIS A 309 -7.51 -5.69 -23.12
N SER A 310 -8.06 -6.31 -24.15
CA SER A 310 -8.13 -5.76 -25.51
C SER A 310 -6.75 -5.27 -26.00
N MET A 311 -6.59 -3.99 -26.33
CA MET A 311 -5.30 -3.38 -26.73
C MET A 311 -4.20 -3.58 -25.67
N GLY A 312 -4.55 -3.58 -24.37
CA GLY A 312 -3.62 -3.90 -23.30
C GLY A 312 -3.04 -5.30 -23.42
N GLY A 313 -3.83 -6.28 -23.87
CA GLY A 313 -3.37 -7.64 -24.18
C GLY A 313 -2.33 -7.67 -25.30
N MET A 314 -2.51 -6.87 -26.36
CA MET A 314 -1.52 -6.72 -27.43
C MET A 314 -0.22 -6.09 -26.90
N ILE A 315 -0.30 -5.05 -26.07
CA ILE A 315 0.85 -4.41 -25.43
C ILE A 315 1.64 -5.42 -24.59
N CYS A 316 0.97 -6.22 -23.77
CA CYS A 316 1.58 -7.28 -22.97
C CYS A 316 2.27 -8.34 -23.85
N ARG A 317 1.63 -8.77 -24.93
CA ARG A 317 2.16 -9.78 -25.85
C ARG A 317 3.41 -9.30 -26.59
N PHE A 318 3.44 -8.03 -26.98
CA PHE A 318 4.60 -7.41 -27.65
C PHE A 318 5.86 -7.44 -26.79
N ASP A 319 5.72 -7.30 -25.47
CA ASP A 319 6.84 -7.47 -24.55
C ASP A 319 7.26 -8.94 -24.41
N GLY A 320 6.30 -9.85 -24.29
CA GLY A 320 6.55 -11.29 -24.12
C GLY A 320 7.31 -11.94 -25.29
N HIS A 321 6.96 -11.60 -26.54
CA HIS A 321 7.63 -12.16 -27.73
C HIS A 321 9.11 -11.77 -27.83
N ARG A 322 9.46 -10.54 -27.51
CA ARG A 322 10.86 -10.09 -27.60
C ARG A 322 11.71 -10.67 -26.50
N ARG A 323 11.18 -10.83 -25.30
CA ARG A 323 11.89 -11.49 -24.19
C ARG A 323 12.16 -12.96 -24.49
N ARG A 324 11.19 -13.66 -25.08
CA ARG A 324 11.38 -15.06 -25.50
C ARG A 324 12.45 -15.19 -26.60
N ARG A 325 12.49 -14.27 -27.58
CA ARG A 325 13.55 -14.24 -28.59
C ARG A 325 14.92 -13.91 -28.01
N GLN A 326 15.01 -12.96 -27.07
CA GLN A 326 16.27 -12.63 -26.37
C GLN A 326 16.76 -13.78 -25.48
N SER A 327 15.86 -14.51 -24.82
CA SER A 327 16.20 -15.70 -24.03
C SER A 327 16.68 -16.82 -24.94
N LEU A 328 16.00 -17.09 -26.05
CA LEU A 328 16.43 -18.07 -27.06
C LEU A 328 17.75 -17.66 -27.71
N ALA A 329 17.92 -16.41 -28.07
CA ALA A 329 19.19 -15.92 -28.61
C ALA A 329 20.33 -16.09 -27.59
N ARG A 330 20.11 -15.73 -26.33
CA ARG A 330 21.12 -15.95 -25.27
C ARG A 330 21.45 -17.45 -25.06
N SER A 331 20.46 -18.34 -25.10
CA SER A 331 20.69 -19.76 -24.97
C SER A 331 21.38 -20.37 -26.18
N LEU A 332 21.11 -19.88 -27.40
CA LEU A 332 21.75 -20.33 -28.66
C LEU A 332 23.16 -19.78 -28.84
N PHE A 333 23.47 -18.61 -28.29
CA PHE A 333 24.80 -17.98 -28.41
C PHE A 333 25.67 -18.13 -27.17
N HIS A 334 25.16 -18.73 -26.08
CA HIS A 334 26.01 -19.14 -24.95
C HIS A 334 26.64 -20.52 -25.29
N ARG A 335 27.68 -20.51 -26.14
CA ARG A 335 28.60 -21.63 -26.16
C ARG A 335 29.30 -21.72 -24.80
N PRO A 336 29.26 -22.86 -24.12
CA PRO A 336 30.13 -23.05 -22.97
C PRO A 336 31.57 -22.82 -23.43
N ARG A 337 32.29 -21.90 -22.80
CA ARG A 337 33.73 -21.78 -23.02
C ARG A 337 34.33 -23.18 -22.74
N PRO A 338 35.10 -23.75 -23.67
CA PRO A 338 35.79 -24.97 -23.34
C PRO A 338 36.71 -24.70 -22.17
N ASN A 339 36.59 -25.49 -21.12
CA ASN A 339 37.47 -25.43 -19.95
C ASN A 339 38.92 -25.53 -20.41
N ALA A 340 39.63 -24.41 -20.42
CA ALA A 340 41.06 -24.36 -20.53
C ALA A 340 41.65 -24.71 -19.18
N ALA A 341 41.75 -25.98 -18.89
CA ALA A 341 42.57 -26.51 -17.81
C ALA A 341 43.08 -27.89 -18.20
N ILE A 342 43.97 -27.94 -19.20
CA ILE A 342 44.93 -29.04 -19.28
C ILE A 342 46.20 -28.51 -18.64
N GLY A 343 46.30 -28.68 -17.34
CA GLY A 343 47.59 -28.60 -16.64
C GLY A 343 48.49 -29.69 -17.18
N ARG A 344 49.57 -29.34 -17.86
CA ARG A 344 50.67 -30.27 -18.16
C ARG A 344 51.46 -30.43 -16.87
N ASP A 345 51.31 -31.59 -16.26
CA ASP A 345 52.27 -32.05 -15.27
C ASP A 345 53.51 -32.58 -16.01
N ALA A 346 54.61 -31.88 -15.86
CA ALA A 346 55.87 -32.09 -16.56
C ALA A 346 56.77 -33.10 -15.85
N GLN A 347 56.24 -34.22 -15.36
CA GLN A 347 57.14 -35.25 -14.79
C GLN A 347 56.75 -36.69 -14.96
N ASN A 348 55.67 -37.12 -15.64
CA ASN A 348 55.51 -38.54 -15.92
C ASN A 348 54.57 -38.79 -17.11
N GLY A 349 55.15 -39.19 -18.22
CA GLY A 349 54.45 -39.49 -19.49
C GLY A 349 53.59 -40.76 -19.46
N ARG A 350 52.48 -40.79 -18.69
CA ARG A 350 51.51 -41.87 -18.80
C ARG A 350 50.10 -41.24 -18.98
N ARG A 351 49.45 -41.55 -20.11
CA ARG A 351 48.06 -41.28 -20.39
C ARG A 351 47.21 -42.22 -19.54
N ILE A 352 46.24 -41.62 -18.81
CA ILE A 352 45.17 -42.38 -18.16
C ILE A 352 43.92 -42.18 -19.00
N PRO A 353 43.19 -43.22 -19.44
CA PRO A 353 41.93 -43.10 -20.14
C PRO A 353 40.81 -42.76 -19.13
N LEU A 354 39.96 -41.83 -19.50
CA LEU A 354 38.71 -41.56 -18.81
C LEU A 354 37.66 -42.59 -19.23
N VAL A 355 37.07 -43.23 -18.25
CA VAL A 355 35.79 -43.95 -18.35
C VAL A 355 34.65 -42.96 -18.09
#